data_f2ce11f0ad2234eb4324d18941d53a4a
#
_entry.id   f2ce11f0ad2234eb4324d18941d53a4a
#
_cell.length_a   1.000
_cell.length_b   1.000
_cell.length_c   1.000
_cell.angle_alpha   90.00
_cell.angle_beta   90.00
_cell.angle_gamma   90.00
#
_symmetry.space_group_name_H-M   'P 1'
#
loop_
_entity.id
_entity.type
_entity.pdbx_description
1 polymer ?
#
loop_
_entity_poly.entity_id
_entity_poly.type
_entity_poly.pdbx_seq_one_letter_code
_entity_poly.pdbx_strand_id
1 'polypeptide(L)'
;MGAGGVGEVDPKGAWEALASAKPTLMIDVRTTAEWSFVGAPDLSALNQPMAFIEWQSYPAMGVNQNFAAEALGAAQQTDAEEIYFICRSGARSMHAAMTTSAAAAAAGRQLTCFNVAEGFEGTPNAEGRRGETDGWKARGLPWRQS
;
A
#
# COMPACT_ATOMS: atom_id res chain seq x y z
N MET A 1 -5.94 15.27 -16.16
CA MET A 1 -6.31 14.07 -15.51
C MET A 1 -7.32 14.32 -14.40
N GLY A 2 -8.35 13.58 -14.43
CA GLY A 2 -9.39 13.77 -13.45
C GLY A 2 -8.91 13.50 -12.03
N ALA A 3 -9.47 14.25 -11.09
CA ALA A 3 -9.27 13.99 -9.68
C ALA A 3 -9.78 12.58 -9.37
N GLY A 4 -9.13 11.91 -8.47
CA GLY A 4 -9.52 10.58 -8.04
C GLY A 4 -8.99 9.44 -8.91
N GLY A 5 -8.15 9.75 -9.88
CA GLY A 5 -7.51 8.73 -10.67
C GLY A 5 -6.49 7.95 -9.86
N VAL A 6 -6.45 6.62 -10.04
CA VAL A 6 -5.50 5.74 -9.35
C VAL A 6 -4.78 4.92 -10.40
N GLY A 7 -3.44 4.93 -10.34
CA GLY A 7 -2.62 4.07 -11.16
C GLY A 7 -2.47 2.70 -10.53
N GLU A 8 -1.91 1.77 -11.30
CA GLU A 8 -1.65 0.43 -10.79
C GLU A 8 -0.27 -0.02 -11.25
N VAL A 9 0.49 -0.63 -10.33
CA VAL A 9 1.81 -1.18 -10.61
C VAL A 9 1.90 -2.55 -9.97
N ASP A 10 2.77 -3.41 -10.49
CA ASP A 10 3.06 -4.67 -9.83
C ASP A 10 4.10 -4.41 -8.72
N PRO A 11 4.42 -5.42 -7.88
CA PRO A 11 5.36 -5.20 -6.77
C PRO A 11 6.73 -4.73 -7.23
N LYS A 12 7.23 -5.22 -8.35
CA LYS A 12 8.54 -4.77 -8.86
C LYS A 12 8.49 -3.33 -9.33
N GLY A 13 7.40 -2.93 -9.99
CA GLY A 13 7.22 -1.55 -10.39
C GLY A 13 7.13 -0.61 -9.20
N ALA A 14 6.47 -1.04 -8.14
CA ALA A 14 6.42 -0.26 -6.90
C ALA A 14 7.82 -0.13 -6.30
N TRP A 15 8.57 -1.21 -6.22
CA TRP A 15 9.94 -1.18 -5.70
C TRP A 15 10.81 -0.21 -6.48
N GLU A 16 10.72 -0.25 -7.81
CA GLU A 16 11.51 0.63 -8.66
C GLU A 16 11.14 2.10 -8.43
N ALA A 17 9.85 2.40 -8.29
CA ALA A 17 9.40 3.75 -8.01
C ALA A 17 9.91 4.23 -6.64
N LEU A 18 9.83 3.37 -5.64
CA LEU A 18 10.31 3.69 -4.29
C LEU A 18 11.82 3.86 -4.26
N ALA A 19 12.55 3.19 -5.15
CA ALA A 19 14.00 3.30 -5.25
C ALA A 19 14.44 4.53 -6.04
N SER A 20 13.50 5.20 -6.71
CA SER A 20 13.82 6.41 -7.50
C SER A 20 14.03 7.61 -6.58
N ALA A 21 14.47 8.73 -7.16
CA ALA A 21 14.69 9.95 -6.40
C ALA A 21 13.39 10.70 -6.06
N LYS A 22 12.24 10.23 -6.52
CA LYS A 22 10.97 10.90 -6.27
C LYS A 22 10.54 10.77 -4.82
N PRO A 23 9.87 11.78 -4.25
CA PRO A 23 9.29 11.67 -2.92
C PRO A 23 8.11 10.71 -2.94
N THR A 24 8.29 9.52 -2.37
CA THR A 24 7.30 8.46 -2.36
C THR A 24 7.03 7.97 -0.95
N LEU A 25 5.86 7.37 -0.76
CA LEU A 25 5.47 6.75 0.50
C LEU A 25 4.73 5.47 0.18
N MET A 26 5.06 4.38 0.85
CA MET A 26 4.25 3.16 0.78
C MET A 26 3.38 3.10 2.03
N ILE A 27 2.09 2.80 1.85
CA ILE A 27 1.16 2.57 2.95
C ILE A 27 0.65 1.14 2.87
N ASP A 28 0.92 0.37 3.92
CA ASP A 28 0.38 -0.98 4.06
C ASP A 28 -0.97 -0.84 4.76
N VAL A 29 -2.04 -1.23 4.07
CA VAL A 29 -3.41 -1.03 4.54
C VAL A 29 -4.03 -2.27 5.16
N ARG A 30 -3.20 -3.30 5.39
CA ARG A 30 -3.67 -4.54 6.00
C ARG A 30 -3.96 -4.32 7.48
N THR A 31 -4.18 -5.40 8.21
CA THR A 31 -4.48 -5.33 9.64
C THR A 31 -3.21 -5.54 10.46
N THR A 32 -3.27 -5.11 11.72
CA THR A 32 -2.19 -5.34 12.69
C THR A 32 -1.83 -6.82 12.79
N ALA A 33 -2.84 -7.69 12.75
CA ALA A 33 -2.60 -9.14 12.80
C ALA A 33 -1.77 -9.61 11.60
N GLU A 34 -2.07 -9.11 10.40
CA GLU A 34 -1.31 -9.48 9.22
C GLU A 34 0.15 -9.00 9.32
N TRP A 35 0.36 -7.79 9.79
CA TRP A 35 1.72 -7.27 9.97
C TRP A 35 2.52 -8.11 10.95
N SER A 36 1.87 -8.55 12.04
CA SER A 36 2.54 -9.30 13.09
C SER A 36 2.82 -10.75 12.70
N PHE A 37 1.84 -11.41 12.05
CA PHE A 37 1.92 -12.85 11.81
C PHE A 37 2.37 -13.23 10.41
N VAL A 38 2.12 -12.39 9.43
CA VAL A 38 2.48 -12.68 8.03
C VAL A 38 3.78 -11.99 7.64
N GLY A 39 4.00 -10.81 8.17
CA GLY A 39 5.16 -9.99 7.81
C GLY A 39 4.77 -8.74 7.03
N ALA A 40 5.75 -7.93 6.71
CA ALA A 40 5.54 -6.66 6.02
C ALA A 40 6.69 -6.36 5.07
N PRO A 41 6.46 -5.52 4.04
CA PRO A 41 7.57 -5.07 3.19
C PRO A 41 8.63 -4.37 4.01
N ASP A 42 9.88 -4.52 3.61
CA ASP A 42 11.01 -3.87 4.27
C ASP A 42 11.67 -2.91 3.30
N LEU A 43 11.50 -1.63 3.53
CA LEU A 43 12.05 -0.57 2.68
C LEU A 43 13.35 0.02 3.23
N SER A 44 13.93 -0.58 4.26
CA SER A 44 15.09 -0.01 4.93
C SER A 44 16.27 0.18 3.98
N ALA A 45 16.45 -0.73 3.02
CA ALA A 45 17.54 -0.62 2.05
C ALA A 45 17.37 0.58 1.11
N LEU A 46 16.15 1.08 0.95
CA LEU A 46 15.86 2.24 0.11
C LEU A 46 15.85 3.54 0.87
N ASN A 47 15.90 3.47 2.20
CA ASN A 47 15.78 4.64 3.08
C ASN A 47 14.53 5.46 2.75
N GLN A 48 13.40 4.78 2.47
CA GLN A 48 12.14 5.41 2.14
C GLN A 48 11.14 5.23 3.28
N PRO A 49 10.25 6.21 3.47
CA PRO A 49 9.25 6.10 4.52
C PRO A 49 8.20 5.04 4.19
N MET A 50 7.64 4.47 5.24
CA MET A 50 6.55 3.51 5.16
C MET A 50 5.58 3.78 6.29
N ALA A 51 4.28 3.69 6.01
CA ALA A 51 3.24 3.86 7.01
C ALA A 51 2.37 2.61 7.06
N PHE A 52 1.82 2.33 8.23
CA PHE A 52 0.93 1.21 8.47
C PHE A 52 -0.39 1.79 8.96
N ILE A 53 -1.41 1.76 8.09
CA ILE A 53 -2.71 2.35 8.40
C ILE A 53 -3.78 1.36 7.96
N GLU A 54 -4.53 0.80 8.90
CA GLU A 54 -5.55 -0.19 8.57
C GLU A 54 -6.69 0.43 7.77
N TRP A 55 -7.05 -0.23 6.66
CA TRP A 55 -8.27 0.10 5.93
C TRP A 55 -9.51 -0.48 6.64
N GLN A 56 -9.37 -1.69 7.17
CA GLN A 56 -10.39 -2.38 7.96
C GLN A 56 -9.76 -2.95 9.21
N SER A 57 -10.51 -3.04 10.28
CA SER A 57 -9.99 -3.49 11.59
C SER A 57 -10.75 -4.70 12.10
N TYR A 58 -10.01 -5.67 12.67
CA TYR A 58 -10.62 -6.79 13.37
C TYR A 58 -11.32 -6.32 14.64
N PRO A 59 -12.32 -7.10 15.12
CA PRO A 59 -12.81 -8.35 14.54
C PRO A 59 -13.89 -8.15 13.50
N ALA A 60 -14.54 -7.00 13.46
CA ALA A 60 -15.72 -6.79 12.62
C ALA A 60 -15.36 -6.39 11.20
N MET A 61 -14.10 -6.11 10.92
CA MET A 61 -13.62 -5.64 9.61
C MET A 61 -14.35 -4.37 9.15
N GLY A 62 -14.70 -3.51 10.11
CA GLY A 62 -15.27 -2.22 9.78
C GLY A 62 -14.26 -1.30 9.11
N VAL A 63 -14.73 -0.53 8.13
CA VAL A 63 -13.85 0.38 7.39
C VAL A 63 -13.41 1.54 8.30
N ASN A 64 -12.13 1.87 8.24
CA ASN A 64 -11.57 2.99 8.99
C ASN A 64 -12.04 4.31 8.39
N GLN A 65 -12.96 4.98 9.08
CA GLN A 65 -13.57 6.22 8.59
C GLN A 65 -12.57 7.38 8.51
N ASN A 66 -11.45 7.27 9.19
CA ASN A 66 -10.41 8.30 9.19
C ASN A 66 -9.25 7.97 8.25
N PHE A 67 -9.39 6.93 7.42
CA PHE A 67 -8.27 6.43 6.62
C PHE A 67 -7.69 7.53 5.74
N ALA A 68 -8.53 8.24 4.98
CA ALA A 68 -8.03 9.24 4.06
C ALA A 68 -7.29 10.36 4.80
N ALA A 69 -7.83 10.82 5.93
CA ALA A 69 -7.17 11.86 6.71
C ALA A 69 -5.82 11.39 7.22
N GLU A 70 -5.73 10.14 7.68
CA GLU A 70 -4.47 9.58 8.16
C GLU A 70 -3.46 9.42 7.03
N ALA A 71 -3.92 8.98 5.86
CA ALA A 71 -3.04 8.82 4.70
C ALA A 71 -2.51 10.17 4.21
N LEU A 72 -3.38 11.18 4.13
CA LEU A 72 -2.96 12.51 3.73
C LEU A 72 -2.00 13.12 4.74
N GLY A 73 -2.22 12.89 6.03
CA GLY A 73 -1.30 13.33 7.07
C GLY A 73 0.08 12.69 6.95
N ALA A 74 0.11 11.38 6.67
CA ALA A 74 1.38 10.68 6.47
C ALA A 74 2.12 11.21 5.25
N ALA A 75 1.41 11.48 4.16
CA ALA A 75 2.01 12.04 2.96
C ALA A 75 2.58 13.43 3.22
N GLN A 76 1.87 14.24 4.01
CA GLN A 76 2.34 15.58 4.35
C GLN A 76 3.61 15.53 5.21
N GLN A 77 3.65 14.63 6.18
CA GLN A 77 4.81 14.49 7.06
C GLN A 77 6.06 14.03 6.32
N THR A 78 5.89 13.29 5.24
CA THR A 78 7.01 12.75 4.46
C THR A 78 7.26 13.52 3.18
N ASP A 79 6.49 14.56 2.91
CA ASP A 79 6.54 15.34 1.67
C ASP A 79 6.34 14.48 0.43
N ALA A 80 5.57 13.40 0.56
CA ALA A 80 5.35 12.48 -0.54
C ALA A 80 4.48 13.10 -1.63
N GLU A 81 4.85 12.84 -2.88
CA GLU A 81 4.08 13.22 -4.06
C GLU A 81 3.37 12.02 -4.66
N GLU A 82 3.86 10.82 -4.38
CA GLU A 82 3.25 9.58 -4.82
C GLU A 82 3.09 8.65 -3.63
N ILE A 83 1.94 7.96 -3.56
CA ILE A 83 1.67 6.99 -2.51
C ILE A 83 1.36 5.65 -3.15
N TYR A 84 1.99 4.60 -2.63
CA TYR A 84 1.79 3.22 -3.08
C TYR A 84 1.09 2.45 -1.98
N PHE A 85 -0.14 2.01 -2.26
CA PHE A 85 -0.97 1.30 -1.28
C PHE A 85 -0.88 -0.20 -1.52
N ILE A 86 -0.57 -0.96 -0.48
CA ILE A 86 -0.43 -2.42 -0.58
C ILE A 86 -1.33 -3.11 0.45
N CYS A 87 -1.97 -4.21 0.03
CA CYS A 87 -2.69 -5.08 0.93
C CYS A 87 -2.29 -6.54 0.65
N ARG A 88 -3.16 -7.51 0.97
CA ARG A 88 -2.79 -8.91 0.77
C ARG A 88 -2.73 -9.28 -0.71
N SER A 89 -3.72 -8.87 -1.49
CA SER A 89 -3.84 -9.30 -2.89
C SER A 89 -4.33 -8.20 -3.84
N GLY A 90 -4.51 -6.97 -3.36
CA GLY A 90 -4.80 -5.82 -4.21
C GLY A 90 -6.17 -5.19 -4.07
N ALA A 91 -7.15 -5.85 -3.43
CA ALA A 91 -8.51 -5.34 -3.38
C ALA A 91 -8.70 -4.20 -2.36
N ARG A 92 -8.28 -4.42 -1.11
CA ARG A 92 -8.41 -3.39 -0.07
C ARG A 92 -7.58 -2.15 -0.41
N SER A 93 -6.39 -2.36 -0.94
CA SER A 93 -5.51 -1.25 -1.29
C SER A 93 -6.05 -0.43 -2.45
N MET A 94 -6.76 -1.03 -3.40
CA MET A 94 -7.40 -0.28 -4.46
C MET A 94 -8.46 0.66 -3.89
N HIS A 95 -9.32 0.18 -3.00
CA HIS A 95 -10.33 1.03 -2.35
C HIS A 95 -9.68 2.13 -1.54
N ALA A 96 -8.63 1.80 -0.80
CA ALA A 96 -7.89 2.78 0.00
C ALA A 96 -7.28 3.88 -0.88
N ALA A 97 -6.69 3.48 -2.01
CA ALA A 97 -6.09 4.43 -2.95
C ALA A 97 -7.13 5.35 -3.56
N MET A 98 -8.28 4.79 -3.96
CA MET A 98 -9.36 5.58 -4.55
C MET A 98 -9.91 6.61 -3.55
N THR A 99 -10.13 6.18 -2.31
CA THR A 99 -10.63 7.07 -1.26
C THR A 99 -9.65 8.20 -0.97
N THR A 100 -8.36 7.87 -0.88
CA THR A 100 -7.32 8.87 -0.61
C THR A 100 -7.16 9.84 -1.77
N SER A 101 -7.18 9.33 -3.01
CA SER A 101 -7.07 10.17 -4.20
C SER A 101 -8.21 11.17 -4.29
N ALA A 102 -9.43 10.72 -4.02
CA ALA A 102 -10.59 11.62 -4.02
C ALA A 102 -10.48 12.68 -2.92
N ALA A 103 -10.03 12.29 -1.74
CA ALA A 103 -9.86 13.24 -0.64
C ALA A 103 -8.77 14.26 -0.93
N ALA A 104 -7.68 13.85 -1.56
CA ALA A 104 -6.61 14.76 -1.95
C ALA A 104 -7.11 15.78 -2.97
N ALA A 105 -7.88 15.32 -3.94
CA ALA A 105 -8.46 16.22 -4.94
C ALA A 105 -9.40 17.24 -4.31
N ALA A 106 -10.25 16.78 -3.39
CA ALA A 106 -11.18 17.68 -2.69
C ALA A 106 -10.45 18.71 -1.85
N ALA A 107 -9.27 18.38 -1.34
CA ALA A 107 -8.43 19.28 -0.56
C ALA A 107 -7.50 20.15 -1.41
N GLY A 108 -7.55 20.01 -2.73
CA GLY A 108 -6.68 20.77 -3.63
C GLY A 108 -5.23 20.31 -3.60
N ARG A 109 -4.97 19.09 -3.14
CA ARG A 109 -3.61 18.55 -3.06
C ARG A 109 -3.28 17.71 -4.28
N GLN A 110 -2.06 17.87 -4.78
CA GLN A 110 -1.59 17.08 -5.91
C GLN A 110 -0.83 15.87 -5.41
N LEU A 111 -1.56 14.77 -5.29
CA LEU A 111 -1.01 13.48 -4.89
C LEU A 111 -1.40 12.45 -5.95
N THR A 112 -0.44 11.66 -6.39
CA THR A 112 -0.71 10.53 -7.26
C THR A 112 -0.74 9.27 -6.41
N CYS A 113 -1.83 8.52 -6.51
CA CYS A 113 -2.03 7.29 -5.74
C CYS A 113 -1.96 6.09 -6.66
N PHE A 114 -1.27 5.04 -6.21
CA PHE A 114 -1.12 3.80 -6.95
C PHE A 114 -1.53 2.63 -6.09
N ASN A 115 -2.20 1.66 -6.71
CA ASN A 115 -2.45 0.38 -6.10
C ASN A 115 -1.30 -0.57 -6.47
N VAL A 116 -0.76 -1.27 -5.50
CA VAL A 116 0.22 -2.33 -5.77
C VAL A 116 -0.56 -3.60 -6.07
N ALA A 117 -0.67 -3.91 -7.35
CA ALA A 117 -1.35 -5.13 -7.80
C ALA A 117 -0.66 -6.34 -7.20
N GLU A 118 -1.38 -7.45 -7.05
CA GLU A 118 -0.93 -8.67 -6.42
C GLU A 118 -0.76 -8.56 -4.90
N GLY A 119 -0.45 -7.39 -4.38
CA GLY A 119 -0.28 -7.19 -2.96
C GLY A 119 0.94 -7.87 -2.37
N PHE A 120 0.88 -8.13 -1.07
CA PHE A 120 2.02 -8.72 -0.35
C PHE A 120 2.10 -10.23 -0.52
N GLU A 121 0.96 -10.91 -0.47
CA GLU A 121 0.91 -12.37 -0.53
C GLU A 121 0.45 -12.92 -1.88
N GLY A 122 -0.20 -12.09 -2.68
CA GLY A 122 -0.61 -12.48 -4.01
C GLY A 122 -1.80 -13.42 -4.06
N THR A 123 -1.87 -14.16 -5.16
CA THR A 123 -2.95 -15.08 -5.47
C THR A 123 -2.67 -16.46 -4.88
N PRO A 124 -3.69 -17.18 -4.38
CA PRO A 124 -3.46 -18.57 -3.95
C PRO A 124 -3.07 -19.45 -5.14
N ASN A 125 -2.16 -20.40 -4.89
CA ASN A 125 -1.81 -21.38 -5.91
C ASN A 125 -2.87 -22.50 -5.96
N ALA A 126 -2.62 -23.54 -6.75
CA ALA A 126 -3.57 -24.65 -6.92
C ALA A 126 -3.89 -25.37 -5.61
N GLU A 127 -3.01 -25.26 -4.63
CA GLU A 127 -3.18 -25.88 -3.30
C GLU A 127 -3.77 -24.92 -2.27
N GLY A 128 -4.17 -23.72 -2.71
CA GLY A 128 -4.74 -22.71 -1.81
C GLY A 128 -3.72 -21.94 -0.99
N ARG A 129 -2.46 -21.92 -1.41
CA ARG A 129 -1.39 -21.23 -0.67
C ARG A 129 -1.02 -19.93 -1.35
N ARG A 130 -0.86 -18.88 -0.54
CA ARG A 130 -0.39 -17.58 -1.02
C ARG A 130 1.11 -17.46 -0.78
N GLY A 131 1.72 -16.48 -1.46
CA GLY A 131 3.14 -16.19 -1.29
C GLY A 131 4.06 -17.00 -2.20
N GLU A 132 3.48 -17.75 -3.13
CA GLU A 132 4.25 -18.61 -4.03
C GLU A 132 4.05 -18.30 -5.49
N THR A 133 2.90 -17.76 -5.87
CA THR A 133 2.56 -17.49 -7.27
C THR A 133 2.97 -16.09 -7.70
N ASP A 134 2.53 -15.09 -6.96
CA ASP A 134 2.84 -13.69 -7.22
C ASP A 134 2.78 -12.92 -5.91
N GLY A 135 2.90 -11.59 -5.98
CA GLY A 135 2.94 -10.74 -4.80
C GLY A 135 4.36 -10.36 -4.40
N TRP A 136 4.45 -9.42 -3.47
CA TRP A 136 5.72 -8.87 -2.99
C TRP A 136 6.70 -9.98 -2.56
N LYS A 137 6.22 -10.92 -1.73
CA LYS A 137 7.03 -12.03 -1.23
C LYS A 137 7.51 -12.94 -2.34
N ALA A 138 6.59 -13.39 -3.20
CA ALA A 138 6.94 -14.35 -4.25
C ALA A 138 7.90 -13.77 -5.27
N ARG A 139 7.86 -12.45 -5.46
CA ARG A 139 8.76 -11.78 -6.39
C ARG A 139 10.14 -11.50 -5.78
N GLY A 140 10.38 -11.96 -4.57
CA GLY A 140 11.70 -11.88 -3.95
C GLY A 140 12.07 -10.50 -3.44
N LEU A 141 11.11 -9.61 -3.24
CA LEU A 141 11.39 -8.28 -2.71
C LEU A 141 11.58 -8.35 -1.19
N PRO A 142 12.35 -7.43 -0.60
CA PRO A 142 12.63 -7.48 0.83
C PRO A 142 11.38 -7.39 1.70
N TRP A 143 11.31 -8.26 2.71
CA TRP A 143 10.24 -8.26 3.69
C TRP A 143 10.76 -8.84 5.01
N ARG A 144 10.02 -8.59 6.09
CA ARG A 144 10.42 -9.05 7.41
C ARG A 144 9.21 -9.46 8.24
N GLN A 145 9.48 -10.29 9.24
CA GLN A 145 8.49 -10.65 10.27
C GLN A 145 8.98 -10.13 11.62
N SER A 146 8.04 -9.87 12.49
CA SER A 146 8.39 -9.47 13.86
C SER A 146 8.66 -10.67 14.73
#